data_841ad6ed68cd200e8f33a3cdf9ad85d4
#
_entry.id   841ad6ed68cd200e8f33a3cdf9ad85d4
#
_cell.length_a   1.000
_cell.length_b   1.000
_cell.length_c   1.000
_cell.angle_alpha   90.00
_cell.angle_beta   90.00
_cell.angle_gamma   90.00
#
_symmetry.space_group_name_H-M   'P 1'
#
loop_
_entity.id
_entity.type
_entity.pdbx_description
1 polymer ?
#
loop_
_entity_poly.entity_id
_entity_poly.type
_entity_poly.pdbx_seq_one_letter_code
_entity_poly.pdbx_strand_id
1 'polypeptide(L)'
;MRTIPAQLRQRDDTTCGPSTAVVAGMLLDPEYRSRLSDPGSGVAWFSQEQVRVHSLVNRVWPRALGMTPMGMARALNLYSRGRGVRYRWRIWAGRCDSLDDVVNAVGSGWPVPMLIGRWIPRHWVLIYEVSPLGLHCYEPSSGEVRSVAADTLRLAQLSGLGYRRPFAFVVPTTERRMPARRRSGRRGDGAEKDGPSALW
;
A
#
# COMPACT_ATOMS: atom_id res chain seq x y z
N MET A 1 10.10 -12.37 -11.95
CA MET A 1 10.60 -12.32 -10.55
C MET A 1 10.96 -10.88 -10.22
N ARG A 2 10.32 -10.31 -9.22
CA ARG A 2 10.58 -8.94 -8.77
C ARG A 2 11.71 -8.97 -7.75
N THR A 3 12.88 -8.47 -8.10
CA THR A 3 14.03 -8.48 -7.21
C THR A 3 14.05 -7.19 -6.36
N ILE A 4 14.10 -7.34 -5.05
CA ILE A 4 14.39 -6.26 -4.11
C ILE A 4 15.89 -6.33 -3.81
N PRO A 5 16.64 -5.21 -3.96
CA PRO A 5 18.07 -5.19 -3.63
C PRO A 5 18.31 -5.55 -2.17
N ALA A 6 19.26 -6.46 -1.91
CA ALA A 6 19.55 -7.00 -0.57
C ALA A 6 20.09 -5.99 0.46
N GLN A 7 20.31 -4.74 0.08
CA GLN A 7 20.91 -3.71 0.96
C GLN A 7 19.91 -2.69 1.51
N LEU A 8 18.61 -2.87 1.24
CA LEU A 8 17.59 -1.92 1.66
C LEU A 8 17.17 -2.20 3.10
N ARG A 9 17.86 -1.61 4.05
CA ARG A 9 17.57 -1.75 5.48
C ARG A 9 16.87 -0.52 6.04
N GLN A 10 16.03 -0.75 7.05
CA GLN A 10 15.50 0.36 7.83
C GLN A 10 16.65 1.16 8.49
N ARG A 11 16.45 2.46 8.62
CA ARG A 11 17.45 3.36 9.18
C ARG A 11 17.59 3.22 10.70
N ASP A 12 16.47 3.02 11.38
CA ASP A 12 16.35 2.91 12.84
C ASP A 12 15.12 2.06 13.21
N ASP A 13 14.95 1.76 14.50
CA ASP A 13 13.89 0.87 15.01
C ASP A 13 12.46 1.40 14.77
N THR A 14 12.30 2.64 14.36
CA THR A 14 10.99 3.28 14.09
C THR A 14 10.67 3.39 12.61
N THR A 15 11.62 3.06 11.73
CA THR A 15 11.49 3.25 10.28
C THR A 15 11.12 2.00 9.48
N CYS A 16 10.70 0.91 10.14
CA CYS A 16 10.21 -0.29 9.43
C CYS A 16 9.03 0.04 8.49
N GLY A 17 8.05 0.83 8.95
CA GLY A 17 6.92 1.27 8.13
C GLY A 17 7.33 2.14 6.94
N PRO A 18 8.07 3.24 7.13
CA PRO A 18 8.63 4.02 6.04
C PRO A 18 9.43 3.20 5.03
N SER A 19 10.32 2.30 5.49
CA SER A 19 11.11 1.40 4.60
C SER A 19 10.19 0.52 3.76
N THR A 20 9.20 -0.12 4.40
CA THR A 20 8.19 -0.94 3.72
C THR A 20 7.42 -0.13 2.67
N ALA A 21 7.05 1.11 2.99
CA ALA A 21 6.33 1.99 2.06
C ALA A 21 7.20 2.40 0.86
N VAL A 22 8.48 2.73 1.08
CA VAL A 22 9.42 3.07 -0.01
C VAL A 22 9.63 1.89 -0.93
N VAL A 23 9.89 0.68 -0.38
CA VAL A 23 10.06 -0.53 -1.20
C VAL A 23 8.78 -0.86 -1.97
N ALA A 24 7.60 -0.73 -1.35
CA ALA A 24 6.33 -0.89 -2.05
C ALA A 24 6.17 0.13 -3.19
N GLY A 25 6.55 1.40 -2.96
CA GLY A 25 6.57 2.46 -3.97
C GLY A 25 7.44 2.11 -5.17
N MET A 26 8.63 1.57 -4.94
CA MET A 26 9.55 1.12 -5.99
C MET A 26 9.01 -0.05 -6.82
N LEU A 27 8.22 -0.92 -6.20
CA LEU A 27 7.54 -2.01 -6.91
C LEU A 27 6.35 -1.51 -7.74
N LEU A 28 5.75 -0.41 -7.30
CA LEU A 28 4.60 0.21 -7.97
C LEU A 28 5.01 1.20 -9.06
N ASP A 29 6.13 1.90 -8.91
CA ASP A 29 6.58 2.97 -9.80
C ASP A 29 8.01 2.73 -10.29
N PRO A 30 8.20 2.41 -11.59
CA PRO A 30 9.53 2.18 -12.18
C PRO A 30 10.42 3.43 -12.14
N GLU A 31 9.85 4.64 -12.30
CA GLU A 31 10.62 5.87 -12.24
C GLU A 31 11.14 6.13 -10.82
N TYR A 32 10.28 5.89 -9.83
CA TYR A 32 10.69 5.97 -8.42
C TYR A 32 11.78 4.94 -8.08
N ARG A 33 11.70 3.75 -8.68
CA ARG A 33 12.72 2.68 -8.54
C ARG A 33 14.07 3.08 -9.13
N SER A 34 14.10 3.80 -10.25
CA SER A 34 15.35 4.18 -10.93
C SER A 34 16.30 5.01 -10.06
N ARG A 35 15.76 5.71 -9.05
CA ARG A 35 16.55 6.48 -8.08
C ARG A 35 17.48 5.65 -7.19
N LEU A 36 17.22 4.34 -7.09
CA LEU A 36 18.12 3.39 -6.42
C LEU A 36 19.24 2.88 -7.31
N SER A 37 19.13 3.06 -8.62
CA SER A 37 20.06 2.48 -9.58
C SER A 37 21.39 3.23 -9.65
N ASP A 38 21.53 4.35 -8.95
CA ASP A 38 22.79 5.07 -8.80
C ASP A 38 23.65 4.40 -7.70
N PRO A 39 24.77 3.73 -8.07
CA PRO A 39 25.60 2.98 -7.14
C PRO A 39 26.18 3.81 -5.99
N GLY A 40 26.34 5.11 -6.18
CA GLY A 40 26.93 6.02 -5.18
C GLY A 40 25.94 6.64 -4.21
N SER A 41 24.68 6.81 -4.61
CA SER A 41 23.68 7.58 -3.85
C SER A 41 22.44 6.79 -3.45
N GLY A 42 22.20 5.62 -4.04
CA GLY A 42 20.94 4.86 -3.86
C GLY A 42 20.63 4.51 -2.39
N VAL A 43 21.61 4.06 -1.62
CA VAL A 43 21.42 3.72 -0.20
C VAL A 43 21.18 4.98 0.64
N ALA A 44 21.90 6.06 0.37
CA ALA A 44 21.72 7.34 1.04
C ALA A 44 20.35 7.93 0.71
N TRP A 45 19.94 7.87 -0.55
CA TRP A 45 18.60 8.26 -0.98
C TRP A 45 17.52 7.46 -0.26
N PHE A 46 17.66 6.13 -0.19
CA PHE A 46 16.70 5.27 0.51
C PHE A 46 16.53 5.67 1.98
N SER A 47 17.64 5.99 2.66
CA SER A 47 17.62 6.46 4.05
C SER A 47 16.90 7.81 4.21
N GLN A 48 17.15 8.76 3.32
CA GLN A 48 16.48 10.07 3.32
C GLN A 48 15.00 9.95 2.99
N GLU A 49 14.66 9.07 2.04
CA GLU A 49 13.31 8.86 1.58
C GLU A 49 12.40 8.25 2.67
N GLN A 50 12.94 7.40 3.54
CA GLN A 50 12.22 6.92 4.73
C GLN A 50 11.75 8.08 5.62
N VAL A 51 12.61 9.07 5.85
CA VAL A 51 12.26 10.26 6.65
C VAL A 51 11.20 11.09 5.94
N ARG A 52 11.34 11.31 4.63
CA ARG A 52 10.38 12.07 3.84
C ARG A 52 8.99 11.43 3.84
N VAL A 53 8.92 10.12 3.60
CA VAL A 53 7.65 9.38 3.58
C VAL A 53 7.00 9.41 4.94
N HIS A 54 7.77 9.20 6.02
CA HIS A 54 7.24 9.28 7.38
C HIS A 54 6.59 10.63 7.66
N SER A 55 7.29 11.72 7.35
CA SER A 55 6.80 13.09 7.59
C SER A 55 5.57 13.42 6.74
N LEU A 56 5.49 12.89 5.52
CA LEU A 56 4.38 13.13 4.61
C LEU A 56 3.06 12.52 5.08
N VAL A 57 3.10 11.32 5.67
CA VAL A 57 1.88 10.56 5.97
C VAL A 57 1.50 10.52 7.44
N ASN A 58 2.42 10.83 8.34
CA ASN A 58 2.22 10.77 9.81
C ASN A 58 2.23 12.16 10.45
N ARG A 59 1.47 13.10 9.92
CA ARG A 59 1.45 14.50 10.39
C ARG A 59 1.06 14.68 11.87
N VAL A 60 0.29 13.77 12.44
CA VAL A 60 -0.28 13.88 13.81
C VAL A 60 0.23 12.77 14.73
N TRP A 61 0.89 11.74 14.16
CA TRP A 61 1.31 10.56 14.91
C TRP A 61 2.79 10.68 15.32
N PRO A 62 3.14 10.51 16.61
CA PRO A 62 4.52 10.60 17.06
C PRO A 62 5.45 9.64 16.32
N ARG A 63 6.62 10.12 15.90
CA ARG A 63 7.61 9.32 15.16
C ARG A 63 8.03 8.06 15.92
N ALA A 64 8.16 8.15 17.24
CA ALA A 64 8.53 7.05 18.12
C ALA A 64 7.56 5.86 18.08
N LEU A 65 6.33 6.06 17.61
CA LEU A 65 5.31 5.02 17.51
C LEU A 65 5.23 4.40 16.10
N GLY A 66 6.18 4.74 15.20
CA GLY A 66 6.25 4.21 13.85
C GLY A 66 5.13 4.69 12.94
N MET A 67 4.76 3.88 11.95
CA MET A 67 3.73 4.20 10.95
C MET A 67 2.42 3.45 11.22
N THR A 68 1.30 4.18 11.19
CA THR A 68 -0.05 3.60 11.35
C THR A 68 -0.51 2.91 10.06
N PRO A 69 -1.49 1.97 10.13
CA PRO A 69 -2.11 1.37 8.94
C PRO A 69 -2.73 2.41 7.98
N MET A 70 -3.32 3.48 8.52
CA MET A 70 -3.83 4.59 7.71
C MET A 70 -2.71 5.36 7.02
N GLY A 71 -1.58 5.60 7.70
CA GLY A 71 -0.38 6.22 7.13
C GLY A 71 0.20 5.38 5.99
N MET A 72 0.31 4.07 6.20
CA MET A 72 0.75 3.13 5.17
C MET A 72 -0.17 3.15 3.94
N ALA A 73 -1.49 3.07 4.15
CA ALA A 73 -2.46 3.15 3.05
C ALA A 73 -2.36 4.49 2.28
N ARG A 74 -2.14 5.61 2.98
CA ARG A 74 -1.91 6.92 2.35
C ARG A 74 -0.64 6.93 1.50
N ALA A 75 0.47 6.37 2.00
CA ALA A 75 1.72 6.27 1.26
C ALA A 75 1.54 5.48 -0.04
N LEU A 76 0.94 4.29 0.03
CA LEU A 76 0.73 3.46 -1.16
C LEU A 76 -0.24 4.10 -2.16
N ASN A 77 -1.24 4.84 -1.68
CA ASN A 77 -2.16 5.59 -2.55
C ASN A 77 -1.47 6.73 -3.32
N LEU A 78 -0.35 7.26 -2.82
CA LEU A 78 0.47 8.22 -3.57
C LEU A 78 1.19 7.53 -4.73
N TYR A 79 1.75 6.34 -4.51
CA TYR A 79 2.49 5.57 -5.52
C TYR A 79 1.59 4.84 -6.53
N SER A 80 0.33 4.55 -6.18
CA SER A 80 -0.65 3.88 -7.06
C SER A 80 -1.58 4.85 -7.81
N ARG A 81 -1.33 6.16 -7.75
CA ARG A 81 -2.15 7.16 -8.45
C ARG A 81 -2.24 6.85 -9.95
N GLY A 82 -3.46 6.95 -10.49
CA GLY A 82 -3.72 6.71 -11.92
C GLY A 82 -3.77 5.24 -12.34
N ARG A 83 -3.57 4.29 -11.41
CA ARG A 83 -3.58 2.85 -11.72
C ARG A 83 -4.92 2.15 -11.50
N GLY A 84 -6.00 2.90 -11.17
CA GLY A 84 -7.35 2.35 -10.98
C GLY A 84 -7.53 1.50 -9.71
N VAL A 85 -6.57 1.57 -8.77
CA VAL A 85 -6.65 0.91 -7.48
C VAL A 85 -6.47 1.91 -6.34
N ARG A 86 -7.08 1.60 -5.21
CA ARG A 86 -6.92 2.35 -3.97
C ARG A 86 -6.59 1.40 -2.85
N TYR A 87 -5.51 1.67 -2.14
CA TYR A 87 -5.10 0.91 -0.96
C TYR A 87 -5.97 1.27 0.25
N ARG A 88 -6.43 0.22 0.96
CA ARG A 88 -7.16 0.33 2.23
C ARG A 88 -6.54 -0.63 3.23
N TRP A 89 -6.59 -0.28 4.48
CA TRP A 89 -6.17 -1.18 5.54
C TRP A 89 -7.35 -1.98 6.08
N ARG A 90 -7.09 -3.20 6.51
CA ARG A 90 -8.02 -4.06 7.24
C ARG A 90 -7.32 -4.79 8.36
N ILE A 91 -8.07 -5.16 9.38
CA ILE A 91 -7.59 -5.98 10.49
C ILE A 91 -7.49 -7.43 10.01
N TRP A 92 -6.54 -8.17 10.53
CA TRP A 92 -6.46 -9.62 10.39
C TRP A 92 -7.61 -10.29 11.16
N ALA A 93 -8.39 -11.17 10.51
CA ALA A 93 -9.57 -11.82 11.06
C ALA A 93 -9.27 -13.14 11.82
N GLY A 94 -8.03 -13.32 12.25
CA GLY A 94 -7.62 -14.53 12.96
C GLY A 94 -7.55 -15.75 12.04
N ARG A 95 -7.78 -16.93 12.59
CA ARG A 95 -7.73 -18.19 11.83
C ARG A 95 -8.80 -18.31 10.74
N CYS A 96 -9.85 -17.52 10.81
CA CYS A 96 -10.91 -17.45 9.81
C CYS A 96 -10.56 -16.53 8.63
N ASP A 97 -9.38 -15.88 8.65
CA ASP A 97 -8.94 -15.02 7.54
C ASP A 97 -8.57 -15.90 6.33
N SER A 98 -9.30 -15.79 5.23
CA SER A 98 -9.00 -16.54 4.01
C SER A 98 -7.69 -16.09 3.35
N LEU A 99 -7.28 -14.84 3.58
CA LEU A 99 -6.15 -14.18 2.92
C LEU A 99 -6.28 -14.08 1.39
N ASP A 100 -7.46 -14.36 0.83
CA ASP A 100 -7.66 -14.36 -0.63
C ASP A 100 -7.39 -13.00 -1.24
N ASP A 101 -7.78 -11.93 -0.58
CA ASP A 101 -7.51 -10.56 -1.00
C ASP A 101 -6.00 -10.25 -1.02
N VAL A 102 -5.25 -10.78 -0.06
CA VAL A 102 -3.79 -10.64 0.02
C VAL A 102 -3.12 -11.43 -1.10
N VAL A 103 -3.46 -12.72 -1.24
CA VAL A 103 -2.88 -13.63 -2.25
C VAL A 103 -3.18 -13.14 -3.65
N ASN A 104 -4.45 -12.78 -3.92
CA ASN A 104 -4.88 -12.26 -5.22
C ASN A 104 -4.22 -10.92 -5.57
N ALA A 105 -4.09 -10.02 -4.60
CA ALA A 105 -3.40 -8.75 -4.80
C ALA A 105 -1.94 -8.98 -5.19
N VAL A 106 -1.22 -9.78 -4.41
CA VAL A 106 0.20 -10.07 -4.65
C VAL A 106 0.40 -10.85 -5.95
N GLY A 107 -0.45 -11.84 -6.24
CA GLY A 107 -0.46 -12.57 -7.51
C GLY A 107 -0.70 -11.67 -8.73
N SER A 108 -1.49 -10.60 -8.55
CA SER A 108 -1.72 -9.56 -9.56
C SER A 108 -0.61 -8.49 -9.60
N GLY A 109 0.44 -8.65 -8.80
CA GLY A 109 1.59 -7.75 -8.77
C GLY A 109 1.41 -6.51 -7.87
N TRP A 110 0.43 -6.50 -6.98
CA TRP A 110 0.25 -5.43 -6.01
C TRP A 110 0.91 -5.80 -4.68
N PRO A 111 1.92 -5.07 -4.21
CA PRO A 111 2.54 -5.35 -2.93
C PRO A 111 1.58 -5.08 -1.77
N VAL A 112 1.61 -5.91 -0.74
CA VAL A 112 0.72 -5.83 0.43
C VAL A 112 1.55 -5.68 1.69
N PRO A 113 1.63 -4.48 2.30
CA PRO A 113 2.19 -4.31 3.63
C PRO A 113 1.38 -5.07 4.69
N MET A 114 2.09 -5.77 5.56
CA MET A 114 1.55 -6.50 6.69
C MET A 114 2.14 -5.97 7.98
N LEU A 115 1.27 -5.59 8.92
CA LEU A 115 1.65 -5.20 10.27
C LEU A 115 1.66 -6.44 11.17
N ILE A 116 2.80 -6.74 11.76
CA ILE A 116 3.03 -7.92 12.59
C ILE A 116 3.48 -7.55 14.00
N GLY A 117 3.39 -8.51 14.91
CA GLY A 117 3.84 -8.31 16.27
C GLY A 117 3.72 -9.57 17.13
N ARG A 118 4.01 -9.45 18.42
CA ARG A 118 3.88 -10.53 19.39
C ARG A 118 2.53 -10.45 20.13
N TRP A 119 2.37 -9.44 20.97
CA TRP A 119 1.15 -9.13 21.72
C TRP A 119 0.48 -7.86 21.22
N ILE A 120 1.29 -6.91 20.77
CA ILE A 120 0.89 -5.65 20.17
C ILE A 120 1.53 -5.51 18.78
N PRO A 121 0.94 -4.73 17.85
CA PRO A 121 1.53 -4.46 16.55
C PRO A 121 2.83 -3.67 16.74
N ARG A 122 3.91 -4.10 16.08
CA ARG A 122 5.24 -3.48 16.27
C ARG A 122 6.06 -3.34 15.02
N HIS A 123 5.81 -4.14 13.99
CA HIS A 123 6.71 -4.22 12.85
C HIS A 123 5.97 -4.34 11.55
N TRP A 124 6.47 -3.68 10.51
CA TRP A 124 5.95 -3.76 9.15
C TRP A 124 6.85 -4.64 8.30
N VAL A 125 6.25 -5.51 7.51
CA VAL A 125 6.89 -6.29 6.44
C VAL A 125 6.09 -6.13 5.17
N LEU A 126 6.70 -6.42 4.00
CA LEU A 126 6.05 -6.28 2.70
C LEU A 126 5.90 -7.64 2.02
N ILE A 127 4.68 -8.09 1.82
CA ILE A 127 4.40 -9.23 0.95
C ILE A 127 4.37 -8.71 -0.49
N TYR A 128 5.19 -9.26 -1.39
CA TYR A 128 5.32 -8.70 -2.74
C TYR A 128 5.33 -9.72 -3.87
N GLU A 129 5.46 -11.01 -3.58
CA GLU A 129 5.45 -12.08 -4.58
C GLU A 129 4.84 -13.35 -3.99
N VAL A 130 4.15 -14.13 -4.83
CA VAL A 130 3.65 -15.48 -4.52
C VAL A 130 4.48 -16.48 -5.32
N SER A 131 4.96 -17.53 -4.68
CA SER A 131 5.69 -18.62 -5.31
C SER A 131 5.20 -19.98 -4.79
N PRO A 132 5.62 -21.10 -5.38
CA PRO A 132 5.36 -22.44 -4.83
C PRO A 132 5.88 -22.63 -3.40
N LEU A 133 6.87 -21.85 -2.98
CA LEU A 133 7.44 -21.87 -1.63
C LEU A 133 6.65 -21.01 -0.63
N GLY A 134 5.62 -20.27 -1.09
CA GLY A 134 4.80 -19.39 -0.28
C GLY A 134 4.88 -17.92 -0.68
N LEU A 135 4.57 -17.05 0.27
CA LEU A 135 4.57 -15.61 0.12
C LEU A 135 5.97 -15.06 0.43
N HIS A 136 6.57 -14.33 -0.51
CA HIS A 136 7.84 -13.66 -0.30
C HIS A 136 7.61 -12.33 0.42
N CYS A 137 8.28 -12.20 1.57
CA CYS A 137 8.19 -11.05 2.46
C CYS A 137 9.54 -10.34 2.54
N TYR A 138 9.58 -9.06 2.19
CA TYR A 138 10.72 -8.20 2.52
C TYR A 138 10.66 -7.81 3.99
N GLU A 139 11.76 -8.01 4.71
CA GLU A 139 11.93 -7.72 6.12
C GLU A 139 12.88 -6.52 6.28
N PRO A 140 12.36 -5.33 6.70
CA PRO A 140 13.14 -4.08 6.73
C PRO A 140 14.35 -4.08 7.69
N SER A 141 14.29 -4.81 8.82
CA SER A 141 15.38 -4.78 9.81
C SER A 141 16.65 -5.44 9.29
N SER A 142 16.51 -6.54 8.55
CA SER A 142 17.63 -7.25 7.93
C SER A 142 17.86 -6.83 6.46
N GLY A 143 16.85 -6.27 5.79
CA GLY A 143 16.85 -6.04 4.34
C GLY A 143 16.71 -7.33 3.53
N GLU A 144 16.37 -8.43 4.18
CA GLU A 144 16.27 -9.76 3.56
C GLU A 144 14.87 -10.03 3.03
N VAL A 145 14.81 -11.01 2.14
CA VAL A 145 13.56 -11.62 1.69
C VAL A 145 13.39 -12.97 2.35
N ARG A 146 12.25 -13.16 2.99
CA ARG A 146 11.89 -14.43 3.66
C ARG A 146 10.61 -14.99 3.06
N SER A 147 10.53 -16.30 2.92
CA SER A 147 9.34 -16.99 2.44
C SER A 147 8.49 -17.48 3.61
N VAL A 148 7.18 -17.23 3.54
CA VAL A 148 6.21 -17.60 4.58
C VAL A 148 5.03 -18.30 3.93
N ALA A 149 4.67 -19.50 4.37
CA ALA A 149 3.49 -20.19 3.87
C ALA A 149 2.22 -19.45 4.30
N ALA A 150 1.18 -19.45 3.45
CA ALA A 150 -0.09 -18.80 3.76
C ALA A 150 -0.74 -19.35 5.04
N ASP A 151 -0.63 -20.65 5.28
CA ASP A 151 -1.14 -21.27 6.50
C ASP A 151 -0.40 -20.82 7.76
N THR A 152 0.89 -20.52 7.65
CA THR A 152 1.68 -19.93 8.74
C THR A 152 1.11 -18.56 9.16
N LEU A 153 0.65 -17.76 8.19
CA LEU A 153 -0.05 -16.49 8.46
C LEU A 153 -1.40 -16.74 9.17
N ARG A 154 -2.20 -17.67 8.64
CA ARG A 154 -3.52 -18.02 9.24
C ARG A 154 -3.40 -18.56 10.65
N LEU A 155 -2.39 -19.37 10.91
CA LEU A 155 -2.16 -20.00 12.22
C LEU A 155 -1.45 -19.11 13.22
N ALA A 156 -1.09 -17.87 12.85
CA ALA A 156 -0.32 -16.97 13.71
C ALA A 156 1.04 -17.55 14.14
N GLN A 157 1.78 -18.16 13.22
CA GLN A 157 3.06 -18.84 13.44
C GLN A 157 4.20 -18.15 12.71
N LEU A 158 4.34 -16.83 12.88
CA LEU A 158 5.30 -15.98 12.15
C LEU A 158 6.71 -15.96 12.78
N SER A 159 7.12 -17.03 13.47
CA SER A 159 8.46 -17.10 14.09
C SER A 159 9.59 -16.91 13.08
N GLY A 160 9.43 -17.36 11.83
CA GLY A 160 10.36 -17.11 10.73
C GLY A 160 10.60 -15.64 10.39
N LEU A 161 9.66 -14.76 10.78
CA LEU A 161 9.78 -13.30 10.68
C LEU A 161 10.15 -12.64 12.02
N GLY A 162 10.48 -13.42 13.07
CA GLY A 162 10.81 -12.91 14.40
C GLY A 162 9.59 -12.48 15.24
N TYR A 163 8.37 -12.68 14.74
CA TYR A 163 7.13 -12.26 15.38
C TYR A 163 6.13 -13.42 15.48
N ARG A 164 4.99 -13.19 16.13
CA ARG A 164 4.04 -14.27 16.38
C ARG A 164 2.87 -14.24 15.38
N ARG A 165 2.27 -13.07 15.11
CA ARG A 165 1.03 -12.98 14.34
C ARG A 165 0.88 -11.70 13.53
N PRO A 166 0.05 -11.72 12.48
CA PRO A 166 -0.43 -10.52 11.82
C PRO A 166 -1.39 -9.72 12.72
N PHE A 167 -1.53 -8.43 12.44
CA PHE A 167 -2.50 -7.53 13.03
C PHE A 167 -3.34 -6.81 11.97
N ALA A 168 -2.71 -6.39 10.89
CA ALA A 168 -3.40 -5.68 9.81
C ALA A 168 -2.68 -5.89 8.47
N PHE A 169 -3.44 -5.75 7.40
CA PHE A 169 -2.95 -5.71 6.02
C PHE A 169 -3.36 -4.41 5.36
N VAL A 170 -2.56 -3.95 4.41
CA VAL A 170 -2.91 -2.81 3.55
C VAL A 170 -3.02 -3.33 2.13
N VAL A 171 -4.27 -3.52 1.67
CA VAL A 171 -4.60 -4.20 0.41
C VAL A 171 -5.14 -3.23 -0.64
N PRO A 172 -4.85 -3.44 -1.93
CA PRO A 172 -5.47 -2.68 -3.01
C PRO A 172 -6.91 -3.13 -3.22
N THR A 173 -7.78 -2.17 -3.46
CA THR A 173 -9.15 -2.40 -3.89
C THR A 173 -9.37 -1.69 -5.22
N THR A 174 -10.05 -2.34 -6.15
CA THR A 174 -10.42 -1.72 -7.43
C THR A 174 -11.35 -0.53 -7.16
N GLU A 175 -11.03 0.63 -7.67
CA GLU A 175 -11.99 1.73 -7.67
C GLU A 175 -13.14 1.33 -8.62
N ARG A 176 -14.31 1.02 -8.06
CA ARG A 176 -15.52 0.94 -8.88
C ARG A 176 -15.69 2.32 -9.51
N ARG A 177 -15.45 2.43 -10.82
CA ARG A 177 -15.91 3.59 -11.59
C ARG A 177 -17.41 3.68 -11.35
N MET A 178 -17.84 4.64 -10.53
CA MET A 178 -19.24 5.02 -10.55
C MET A 178 -19.57 5.44 -11.99
N PRO A 179 -20.60 4.85 -12.60
CA PRO A 179 -21.00 5.32 -13.92
C PRO A 179 -21.24 6.82 -13.81
N ALA A 180 -20.65 7.56 -14.74
CA ALA A 180 -20.81 9.01 -14.79
C ALA A 180 -22.31 9.29 -14.74
N ARG A 181 -22.76 10.02 -13.71
CA ARG A 181 -24.15 10.46 -13.59
C ARG A 181 -24.47 11.18 -14.89
N ARG A 182 -25.26 10.55 -15.78
CA ARG A 182 -25.80 11.20 -16.97
C ARG A 182 -26.49 12.46 -16.45
N ARG A 183 -25.93 13.61 -16.74
CA ARG A 183 -26.64 14.87 -16.62
C ARG A 183 -27.81 14.73 -17.60
N SER A 184 -28.98 14.44 -17.05
CA SER A 184 -30.24 14.59 -17.81
C SER A 184 -30.30 16.06 -18.23
N GLY A 185 -29.97 16.30 -19.49
CA GLY A 185 -30.18 17.60 -20.11
C GLY A 185 -31.65 17.88 -20.04
N ARG A 186 -32.03 18.79 -19.17
CA ARG A 186 -33.35 19.41 -19.17
C ARG A 186 -33.44 20.22 -20.47
N ARG A 187 -34.04 19.64 -21.51
CA ARG A 187 -34.49 20.40 -22.67
C ARG A 187 -35.54 21.38 -22.15
N GLY A 188 -35.21 22.66 -22.17
CA GLY A 188 -36.15 23.71 -22.01
C GLY A 188 -36.98 23.77 -23.28
N ASP A 189 -38.23 23.32 -23.20
CA ASP A 189 -39.26 23.63 -24.23
C ASP A 189 -39.53 25.14 -24.15
N GLY A 190 -38.96 25.86 -25.12
CA GLY A 190 -39.31 27.23 -25.40
C GLY A 190 -40.71 27.22 -26.07
N ALA A 191 -41.72 27.49 -25.27
CA ALA A 191 -43.04 27.82 -25.80
C ALA A 191 -42.99 29.25 -26.38
N GLU A 192 -42.91 29.34 -27.70
CA GLU A 192 -43.18 30.51 -28.47
C GLU A 192 -44.67 30.85 -28.30
N LYS A 193 -44.97 31.98 -27.68
CA LYS A 193 -46.32 32.58 -27.65
C LYS A 193 -46.32 33.77 -28.59
N ASP A 194 -46.89 33.52 -29.79
CA ASP A 194 -47.44 34.55 -30.66
C ASP A 194 -48.52 35.31 -29.90
N GLY A 195 -48.44 36.60 -29.90
CA GLY A 195 -49.47 37.50 -29.39
C GLY A 195 -49.56 38.74 -30.30
N PRO A 196 -50.74 39.21 -30.67
CA PRO A 196 -51.00 40.04 -31.85
C PRO A 196 -50.74 41.53 -31.64
N SER A 197 -50.41 42.16 -32.76
CA SER A 197 -50.41 43.60 -32.98
C SER A 197 -51.66 44.31 -32.46
N ALA A 198 -51.49 45.44 -31.80
CA ALA A 198 -52.45 46.50 -31.74
C ALA A 198 -51.77 47.87 -31.73
N LEU A 199 -52.02 48.61 -32.77
CA LEU A 199 -51.95 50.02 -32.99
C LEU A 199 -52.20 50.92 -31.74
N TRP A 200 -51.38 51.95 -31.58
CA TRP A 200 -51.59 53.39 -31.59
C TRP A 200 -50.29 54.15 -31.32
#